data_e0f9b0615dabfe482d88397066741e1c
#
_entry.id   e0f9b0615dabfe482d88397066741e1c
#
_cell.length_a   1.000
_cell.length_b   1.000
_cell.length_c   1.000
_cell.angle_alpha   90.00
_cell.angle_beta   90.00
_cell.angle_gamma   90.00
#
_symmetry.space_group_name_H-M   'P 1'
#
loop_
_entity.id
_entity.type
_entity.pdbx_description
1 polymer ?
#
loop_
_entity_poly.entity_id
_entity_poly.type
_entity_poly.pdbx_seq_one_letter_code
_entity_poly.pdbx_strand_id
1 'polypeptide(L)'
;MNVVLTRELGRNESLVAWLPPGAKVSEVPLTTTRYVEHDAVANELSAAGSYGTYRALVVTSARTGPYLALARGALSPDAEIFSVGPATTRILHEQGLKVHAQATGTARDLERQVSRGPVLVLGAATMRDALVVALRERGIDVTVIACYETVSSTPD
;
A
#
# COMPACT_ATOMS: atom_id res chain seq x y z
N MET A 1 28.24 -2.67 -20.56
CA MET A 1 27.59 -3.56 -19.56
C MET A 1 26.16 -3.79 -20.01
N ASN A 2 25.69 -5.03 -19.97
CA ASN A 2 24.28 -5.35 -20.24
C ASN A 2 23.58 -5.57 -18.89
N VAL A 3 22.43 -4.96 -18.71
CA VAL A 3 21.62 -5.04 -17.49
C VAL A 3 20.21 -5.48 -17.86
N VAL A 4 19.71 -6.48 -17.17
CA VAL A 4 18.31 -6.93 -17.32
C VAL A 4 17.54 -6.51 -16.06
N LEU A 5 16.49 -5.73 -16.25
CA LEU A 5 15.59 -5.30 -15.18
C LEU A 5 14.33 -6.14 -15.23
N THR A 6 14.02 -6.81 -14.12
CA THR A 6 12.92 -7.78 -14.03
C THR A 6 11.69 -7.27 -13.26
N ARG A 7 11.75 -6.03 -12.78
CA ARG A 7 10.61 -5.38 -12.13
C ARG A 7 9.53 -5.03 -13.15
N GLU A 8 8.34 -4.81 -12.65
CA GLU A 8 7.22 -4.32 -13.44
C GLU A 8 7.60 -3.09 -14.29
N LEU A 9 7.11 -3.02 -15.52
CA LEU A 9 7.34 -1.88 -16.42
C LEU A 9 6.91 -0.56 -15.76
N GLY A 10 7.66 0.50 -16.01
CA GLY A 10 7.44 1.81 -15.40
C GLY A 10 7.88 1.92 -13.93
N ARG A 11 8.55 0.89 -13.38
CA ARG A 11 9.05 0.88 -12.00
C ARG A 11 10.58 0.88 -11.92
N ASN A 12 11.25 1.07 -13.06
CA ASN A 12 12.70 0.93 -13.18
C ASN A 12 13.44 2.26 -13.26
N GLU A 13 12.77 3.39 -13.39
CA GLU A 13 13.38 4.71 -13.61
C GLU A 13 14.48 5.04 -12.60
N SER A 14 14.22 4.82 -11.32
CA SER A 14 15.21 5.06 -10.27
C SER A 14 16.44 4.14 -10.36
N LEU A 15 16.25 2.90 -10.83
CA LEU A 15 17.34 1.96 -11.03
C LEU A 15 18.17 2.33 -12.25
N VAL A 16 17.50 2.71 -13.34
CA VAL A 16 18.16 3.15 -14.59
C VAL A 16 19.04 4.38 -14.33
N ALA A 17 18.56 5.32 -13.51
CA ALA A 17 19.31 6.51 -13.14
C ALA A 17 20.63 6.23 -12.38
N TRP A 18 20.76 5.05 -11.77
CA TRP A 18 21.97 4.63 -11.05
C TRP A 18 22.96 3.88 -11.94
N LEU A 19 22.58 3.54 -13.18
CA LEU A 19 23.45 2.79 -14.07
C LEU A 19 24.52 3.69 -14.69
N PRO A 20 25.73 3.16 -14.94
CA PRO A 20 26.79 3.93 -15.57
C PRO A 20 26.42 4.32 -17.01
N PRO A 21 26.94 5.43 -17.52
CA PRO A 21 26.73 5.84 -18.90
C PRO A 21 27.11 4.73 -19.89
N GLY A 22 26.26 4.50 -20.89
CA GLY A 22 26.48 3.46 -21.91
C GLY A 22 26.06 2.05 -21.50
N ALA A 23 25.43 1.87 -20.34
CA ALA A 23 24.79 0.59 -20.01
C ALA A 23 23.63 0.30 -20.98
N LYS A 24 23.62 -0.90 -21.56
CA LYS A 24 22.47 -1.39 -22.34
C LYS A 24 21.47 -2.02 -21.39
N VAL A 25 20.28 -1.46 -21.34
CA VAL A 25 19.19 -1.92 -20.45
C VAL A 25 18.17 -2.69 -21.27
N SER A 26 17.80 -3.86 -20.79
CA SER A 26 16.67 -4.65 -21.28
C SER A 26 15.68 -4.82 -20.13
N GLU A 27 14.41 -4.49 -20.37
CA GLU A 27 13.34 -4.71 -19.38
C GLU A 27 12.59 -5.99 -19.72
N VAL A 28 12.64 -6.95 -18.81
CA VAL A 28 11.94 -8.24 -18.89
C VAL A 28 11.13 -8.41 -17.61
N PRO A 29 9.92 -7.84 -17.55
CA PRO A 29 9.13 -7.88 -16.33
C PRO A 29 8.71 -9.32 -16.02
N LEU A 30 9.06 -9.82 -14.83
CA LEU A 30 8.65 -11.13 -14.33
C LEU A 30 7.37 -11.05 -13.49
N THR A 31 6.92 -9.86 -13.16
CA THR A 31 5.69 -9.62 -12.40
C THR A 31 4.93 -8.44 -12.96
N THR A 32 3.61 -8.48 -12.82
CA THR A 32 2.72 -7.37 -13.10
C THR A 32 1.72 -7.17 -11.95
N THR A 33 1.20 -5.96 -11.82
CA THR A 33 0.16 -5.64 -10.83
C THR A 33 -1.21 -5.79 -11.45
N ARG A 34 -2.07 -6.57 -10.82
CA ARG A 34 -3.49 -6.66 -11.13
C ARG A 34 -4.26 -5.92 -10.06
N TYR A 35 -4.97 -4.87 -10.44
CA TYR A 35 -5.80 -4.09 -9.54
C TYR A 35 -7.17 -4.74 -9.35
N VAL A 36 -7.72 -4.64 -8.13
CA VAL A 36 -9.09 -5.01 -7.82
C VAL A 36 -10.03 -3.95 -8.41
N GLU A 37 -11.20 -4.35 -8.90
CA GLU A 37 -12.18 -3.41 -9.42
C GLU A 37 -12.62 -2.41 -8.34
N HIS A 38 -12.76 -1.13 -8.71
CA HIS A 38 -13.11 -0.05 -7.78
C HIS A 38 -14.41 -0.32 -7.03
N ASP A 39 -15.43 -0.82 -7.74
CA ASP A 39 -16.74 -1.13 -7.16
C ASP A 39 -16.64 -2.29 -6.15
N ALA A 40 -15.77 -3.26 -6.39
CA ALA A 40 -15.53 -4.35 -5.44
C ALA A 40 -14.93 -3.83 -4.13
N VAL A 41 -13.94 -2.94 -4.20
CA VAL A 41 -13.35 -2.29 -3.02
C VAL A 41 -14.36 -1.41 -2.30
N ALA A 42 -15.17 -0.63 -3.03
CA ALA A 42 -16.22 0.20 -2.46
C ALA A 42 -17.27 -0.63 -1.73
N ASN A 43 -17.68 -1.75 -2.31
CA ASN A 43 -18.65 -2.69 -1.71
C ASN A 43 -18.09 -3.34 -0.43
N GLU A 44 -16.82 -3.72 -0.44
CA GLU A 44 -16.15 -4.31 0.72
C GLU A 44 -16.04 -3.29 1.87
N LEU A 45 -15.67 -2.05 1.59
CA LEU A 45 -15.66 -0.96 2.56
C LEU A 45 -17.07 -0.69 3.12
N SER A 46 -18.09 -0.72 2.27
CA SER A 46 -19.48 -0.52 2.69
C SER A 46 -20.00 -1.68 3.56
N ALA A 47 -19.67 -2.92 3.19
CA ALA A 47 -20.08 -4.12 3.93
C ALA A 47 -19.45 -4.19 5.32
N ALA A 48 -18.25 -3.63 5.50
CA ALA A 48 -17.60 -3.50 6.80
C ALA A 48 -18.34 -2.55 7.76
N GLY A 49 -19.40 -1.88 7.30
CA GLY A 49 -20.34 -1.11 8.13
C GLY A 49 -19.77 0.14 8.78
N SER A 50 -18.66 0.67 8.25
CA SER A 50 -17.79 1.55 9.00
C SER A 50 -17.51 2.89 8.33
N TYR A 51 -18.43 3.43 7.51
CA TYR A 51 -18.24 4.78 6.96
C TYR A 51 -18.05 5.81 8.07
N GLY A 52 -16.94 6.54 8.02
CA GLY A 52 -16.61 7.60 8.97
C GLY A 52 -16.17 7.11 10.36
N THR A 53 -15.87 5.83 10.54
CA THR A 53 -15.57 5.25 11.86
C THR A 53 -14.14 4.79 12.06
N TYR A 54 -13.37 4.53 10.99
CA TYR A 54 -11.99 4.12 11.15
C TYR A 54 -11.14 5.22 11.77
N ARG A 55 -10.47 4.89 12.86
CA ARG A 55 -9.60 5.80 13.63
C ARG A 55 -8.17 5.81 13.15
N ALA A 56 -7.79 4.82 12.37
CA ALA A 56 -6.48 4.77 11.74
C ALA A 56 -6.57 4.15 10.34
N LEU A 57 -5.73 4.64 9.44
CA LEU A 57 -5.49 4.09 8.11
C LEU A 57 -4.02 3.69 8.01
N VAL A 58 -3.76 2.46 7.63
CA VAL A 58 -2.42 1.99 7.28
C VAL A 58 -2.35 1.68 5.79
N VAL A 59 -1.44 2.34 5.10
CA VAL A 59 -1.20 2.16 3.67
C VAL A 59 0.17 1.52 3.45
N THR A 60 0.17 0.29 2.95
CA THR A 60 1.39 -0.51 2.86
C THR A 60 2.14 -0.38 1.54
N SER A 61 1.52 0.24 0.53
CA SER A 61 2.12 0.41 -0.79
C SER A 61 1.53 1.59 -1.55
N ALA A 62 2.36 2.29 -2.32
CA ALA A 62 1.93 3.33 -3.25
C ALA A 62 0.95 2.82 -4.35
N ARG A 63 0.92 1.51 -4.60
CA ARG A 63 -0.05 0.89 -5.52
C ARG A 63 -1.51 1.04 -5.07
N THR A 64 -1.76 1.33 -3.80
CA THR A 64 -3.12 1.58 -3.29
C THR A 64 -3.65 2.98 -3.64
N GLY A 65 -2.83 3.83 -4.26
CA GLY A 65 -3.18 5.20 -4.64
C GLY A 65 -4.58 5.38 -5.25
N PRO A 66 -4.99 4.55 -6.23
CA PRO A 66 -6.31 4.65 -6.85
C PRO A 66 -7.49 4.51 -5.88
N TYR A 67 -7.29 3.90 -4.72
CA TYR A 67 -8.36 3.60 -3.74
C TYR A 67 -8.39 4.55 -2.55
N LEU A 68 -7.45 5.50 -2.45
CA LEU A 68 -7.34 6.40 -1.29
C LEU A 68 -8.56 7.31 -1.14
N ALA A 69 -9.20 7.70 -2.24
CA ALA A 69 -10.43 8.49 -2.20
C ALA A 69 -11.59 7.71 -1.55
N LEU A 70 -11.71 6.41 -1.86
CA LEU A 70 -12.69 5.51 -1.23
C LEU A 70 -12.39 5.35 0.26
N ALA A 71 -11.13 5.07 0.60
CA ALA A 71 -10.72 4.91 1.99
C ALA A 71 -10.96 6.17 2.82
N ARG A 72 -10.72 7.35 2.25
CA ARG A 72 -10.98 8.64 2.92
C ARG A 72 -12.40 8.77 3.42
N GLY A 73 -13.39 8.34 2.65
CA GLY A 73 -14.80 8.35 3.05
C GLY A 73 -15.11 7.46 4.26
N ALA A 74 -14.29 6.44 4.51
CA ALA A 74 -14.44 5.52 5.63
C ALA A 74 -13.75 6.02 6.92
N LEU A 75 -12.92 7.06 6.86
CA LEU A 75 -12.16 7.55 8.00
C LEU A 75 -12.96 8.52 8.87
N SER A 76 -12.74 8.47 10.17
CA SER A 76 -13.18 9.53 11.08
C SER A 76 -12.39 10.82 10.85
N PRO A 77 -12.93 12.00 11.19
CA PRO A 77 -12.25 13.28 10.97
C PRO A 77 -10.90 13.40 11.67
N ASP A 78 -10.70 12.65 12.75
CA ASP A 78 -9.48 12.63 13.58
C ASP A 78 -8.62 11.39 13.32
N ALA A 79 -8.84 10.69 12.21
CA ALA A 79 -8.09 9.49 11.88
C ALA A 79 -6.61 9.75 11.68
N GLU A 80 -5.78 8.89 12.25
CA GLU A 80 -4.33 8.88 12.07
C GLU A 80 -3.96 8.06 10.83
N ILE A 81 -3.03 8.57 10.02
CA ILE A 81 -2.62 7.93 8.76
C ILE A 81 -1.17 7.49 8.85
N PHE A 82 -0.96 6.22 8.58
CA PHE A 82 0.35 5.56 8.62
C PHE A 82 0.73 5.03 7.25
N SER A 83 1.98 5.19 6.89
CA SER A 83 2.50 4.73 5.59
C SER A 83 3.71 3.83 5.75
N VAL A 84 3.91 2.95 4.78
CA VAL A 84 5.14 2.16 4.66
C VAL A 84 5.94 2.67 3.47
N GLY A 85 7.09 3.28 3.79
CA GLY A 85 8.04 3.80 2.81
C GLY A 85 7.71 5.17 2.20
N PRO A 86 8.72 5.85 1.66
CA PRO A 86 8.61 7.23 1.19
C PRO A 86 7.71 7.40 -0.03
N ALA A 87 7.67 6.42 -0.94
CA ALA A 87 6.80 6.49 -2.12
C ALA A 87 5.31 6.47 -1.74
N THR A 88 4.94 5.71 -0.71
CA THR A 88 3.58 5.66 -0.17
C THR A 88 3.23 6.97 0.52
N THR A 89 4.14 7.52 1.32
CA THR A 89 3.97 8.82 1.96
C THR A 89 3.72 9.92 0.93
N ARG A 90 4.49 9.94 -0.15
CA ARG A 90 4.33 10.94 -1.20
C ARG A 90 2.94 10.90 -1.83
N ILE A 91 2.45 9.71 -2.21
CA ILE A 91 1.11 9.56 -2.80
C ILE A 91 0.01 10.00 -1.84
N LEU A 92 0.14 9.71 -0.55
CA LEU A 92 -0.80 10.19 0.47
C LEU A 92 -0.82 11.72 0.53
N HIS A 93 0.34 12.37 0.54
CA HIS A 93 0.44 13.83 0.54
C HIS A 93 -0.13 14.46 -0.74
N GLU A 94 0.13 13.88 -1.92
CA GLU A 94 -0.41 14.32 -3.20
C GLU A 94 -1.95 14.29 -3.21
N GLN A 95 -2.55 13.40 -2.45
CA GLN A 95 -4.01 13.31 -2.28
C GLN A 95 -4.53 14.09 -1.05
N GLY A 96 -3.71 14.93 -0.45
CA GLY A 96 -4.09 15.79 0.66
C GLY A 96 -4.29 15.05 1.99
N LEU A 97 -3.70 13.86 2.14
CA LEU A 97 -3.73 13.08 3.37
C LEU A 97 -2.43 13.31 4.16
N LYS A 98 -2.57 13.84 5.38
CA LYS A 98 -1.42 14.09 6.24
C LYS A 98 -1.00 12.79 6.94
N VAL A 99 0.21 12.34 6.67
CA VAL A 99 0.78 11.14 7.32
C VAL A 99 1.22 11.48 8.74
N HIS A 100 0.74 10.68 9.69
CA HIS A 100 1.08 10.77 11.11
C HIS A 100 2.46 10.16 11.36
N ALA A 101 2.71 8.97 10.82
CA ALA A 101 4.00 8.31 10.89
C ALA A 101 4.27 7.42 9.68
N GLN A 102 5.57 7.30 9.34
CA GLN A 102 6.05 6.46 8.24
C GLN A 102 6.97 5.37 8.79
N ALA A 103 6.68 4.11 8.45
CA ALA A 103 7.63 3.02 8.63
C ALA A 103 8.73 3.06 7.56
N THR A 104 9.96 2.81 7.94
CA THR A 104 11.12 2.83 7.03
C THR A 104 11.45 1.44 6.47
N GLY A 105 11.04 0.38 7.13
CA GLY A 105 11.28 -1.01 6.75
C GLY A 105 10.01 -1.76 6.40
N THR A 106 9.26 -2.16 7.39
CA THR A 106 8.05 -2.98 7.24
C THR A 106 6.87 -2.36 7.97
N ALA A 107 5.66 -2.81 7.63
CA ALA A 107 4.45 -2.38 8.34
C ALA A 107 4.52 -2.71 9.85
N ARG A 108 5.28 -3.72 10.24
CA ARG A 108 5.47 -4.08 11.66
C ARG A 108 6.10 -2.95 12.47
N ASP A 109 6.89 -2.07 11.85
CA ASP A 109 7.49 -0.92 12.53
C ASP A 109 6.44 0.07 13.05
N LEU A 110 5.19 -0.02 12.53
CA LEU A 110 4.05 0.79 12.96
C LEU A 110 3.29 0.20 14.15
N GLU A 111 3.56 -1.04 14.55
CA GLU A 111 2.81 -1.76 15.57
C GLU A 111 2.61 -0.96 16.86
N ARG A 112 3.69 -0.31 17.33
CA ARG A 112 3.67 0.48 18.56
C ARG A 112 3.07 1.89 18.37
N GLN A 113 3.01 2.36 17.14
CA GLN A 113 2.55 3.71 16.82
C GLN A 113 1.04 3.73 16.59
N VAL A 114 0.47 2.64 16.06
CA VAL A 114 -0.97 2.48 15.94
C VAL A 114 -1.56 2.15 17.32
N SER A 115 -2.15 3.14 17.96
CA SER A 115 -2.59 3.03 19.35
C SER A 115 -4.09 2.80 19.53
N ARG A 116 -4.89 3.10 18.49
CA ARG A 116 -6.36 3.03 18.56
C ARG A 116 -6.98 2.52 17.27
N GLY A 117 -8.10 1.84 17.40
CA GLY A 117 -8.90 1.33 16.29
C GLY A 117 -10.36 1.85 16.33
N PRO A 118 -11.17 1.43 15.39
CA PRO A 118 -10.86 0.44 14.34
C PRO A 118 -9.85 0.94 13.32
N VAL A 119 -9.03 0.03 12.80
CA VAL A 119 -7.98 0.29 11.84
C VAL A 119 -8.36 -0.25 10.46
N LEU A 120 -8.22 0.58 9.44
CA LEU A 120 -8.32 0.18 8.05
C LEU A 120 -6.91 -0.03 7.47
N VAL A 121 -6.65 -1.18 6.88
CA VAL A 121 -5.38 -1.49 6.21
C VAL A 121 -5.62 -1.68 4.73
N LEU A 122 -4.94 -0.90 3.89
CA LEU A 122 -4.94 -1.07 2.44
C LEU A 122 -3.63 -1.72 1.98
N GLY A 123 -3.72 -2.77 1.19
CA GLY A 123 -2.53 -3.47 0.74
C GLY A 123 -2.77 -4.48 -0.39
N ALA A 124 -1.79 -5.35 -0.58
CA ALA A 124 -1.87 -6.45 -1.53
C ALA A 124 -2.73 -7.59 -1.00
N ALA A 125 -3.32 -8.37 -1.91
CA ALA A 125 -4.07 -9.59 -1.55
C ALA A 125 -3.22 -10.61 -0.78
N THR A 126 -1.91 -10.66 -1.06
CA THR A 126 -0.93 -11.54 -0.40
C THR A 126 -0.07 -10.80 0.63
N MET A 127 -0.64 -9.81 1.30
CA MET A 127 0.08 -9.02 2.30
C MET A 127 0.54 -9.89 3.48
N ARG A 128 1.76 -9.65 3.95
CA ARG A 128 2.26 -10.28 5.18
C ARG A 128 1.53 -9.71 6.39
N ASP A 129 0.86 -10.56 7.13
CA ASP A 129 -0.10 -10.20 8.19
C ASP A 129 0.51 -9.77 9.52
N ALA A 130 1.83 -9.67 9.65
CA ALA A 130 2.48 -9.47 10.94
C ALA A 130 1.93 -8.26 11.72
N LEU A 131 1.68 -7.14 11.05
CA LEU A 131 1.07 -5.97 11.69
C LEU A 131 -0.38 -6.25 12.11
N VAL A 132 -1.15 -6.87 11.22
CA VAL A 132 -2.57 -7.17 11.46
C VAL A 132 -2.71 -8.12 12.65
N VAL A 133 -1.89 -9.17 12.70
CA VAL A 133 -1.86 -10.11 13.83
C VAL A 133 -1.52 -9.39 15.13
N ALA A 134 -0.44 -8.60 15.14
CA ALA A 134 0.00 -7.88 16.32
C ALA A 134 -1.03 -6.88 16.84
N LEU A 135 -1.73 -6.15 15.95
CA LEU A 135 -2.79 -5.23 16.36
C LEU A 135 -4.00 -5.98 16.94
N ARG A 136 -4.40 -7.10 16.33
CA ARG A 136 -5.51 -7.93 16.83
C ARG A 136 -5.17 -8.58 18.18
N GLU A 137 -3.94 -9.03 18.39
CA GLU A 137 -3.47 -9.54 19.70
C GLU A 137 -3.56 -8.48 20.80
N ARG A 138 -3.46 -7.20 20.44
CA ARG A 138 -3.66 -6.06 21.35
C ARG A 138 -5.13 -5.67 21.52
N GLY A 139 -6.07 -6.42 20.95
CA GLY A 139 -7.50 -6.13 21.02
C GLY A 139 -7.96 -4.99 20.10
N ILE A 140 -7.15 -4.60 19.13
CA ILE A 140 -7.49 -3.56 18.14
C ILE A 140 -8.24 -4.22 16.98
N ASP A 141 -9.41 -3.70 16.64
CA ASP A 141 -10.18 -4.15 15.49
C ASP A 141 -9.52 -3.69 14.19
N VAL A 142 -9.29 -4.63 13.25
CA VAL A 142 -8.59 -4.39 12.00
C VAL A 142 -9.36 -4.97 10.83
N THR A 143 -9.70 -4.10 9.89
CA THR A 143 -10.23 -4.46 8.57
C THR A 143 -9.12 -4.34 7.53
N VAL A 144 -8.92 -5.38 6.74
CA VAL A 144 -7.94 -5.42 5.65
C VAL A 144 -8.68 -5.42 4.33
N ILE A 145 -8.35 -4.47 3.46
CA ILE A 145 -8.87 -4.38 2.10
C ILE A 145 -7.74 -4.64 1.10
N ALA A 146 -7.90 -5.70 0.31
CA ALA A 146 -7.00 -5.99 -0.80
C ALA A 146 -7.32 -5.08 -1.98
N CYS A 147 -6.34 -4.28 -2.39
CA CYS A 147 -6.46 -3.34 -3.51
C CYS A 147 -5.83 -3.86 -4.80
N TYR A 148 -4.88 -4.76 -4.70
CA TYR A 148 -4.16 -5.33 -5.83
C TYR A 148 -3.52 -6.66 -5.47
N GLU A 149 -3.14 -7.40 -6.49
CA GLU A 149 -2.24 -8.56 -6.37
C GLU A 149 -1.06 -8.41 -7.32
N THR A 150 0.08 -8.99 -6.94
CA THR A 150 1.22 -9.13 -7.83
C THR A 150 1.19 -10.52 -8.41
N VAL A 151 1.08 -10.61 -9.73
CA VAL A 151 1.04 -11.88 -10.46
C VAL A 151 2.30 -12.06 -11.29
N SER A 152 2.71 -13.30 -11.51
CA SER A 152 3.82 -13.60 -12.43
C SER A 152 3.41 -13.21 -13.85
N SER A 153 4.29 -12.51 -14.56
CA SER A 153 4.17 -12.33 -16.00
C SER A 153 5.06 -13.36 -16.67
N THR A 154 4.50 -14.16 -17.57
CA THR A 154 5.30 -14.98 -18.48
C THR A 154 5.78 -14.05 -19.58
N PRO A 155 7.09 -13.91 -19.81
CA PRO A 155 7.56 -13.25 -21.03
C PRO A 155 7.06 -14.06 -22.24
N ASP A 156 6.44 -13.36 -23.19
CA ASP A 156 6.13 -13.93 -24.51
C ASP A 156 7.41 -14.24 -25.28
#